data_0b9dbce2c3d2fd2d29f2379982b909f6
#
_entry.id   0b9dbce2c3d2fd2d29f2379982b909f6
#
_cell.length_a   1.000
_cell.length_b   1.000
_cell.length_c   1.000
_cell.angle_alpha   90.00
_cell.angle_beta   90.00
_cell.angle_gamma   90.00
#
_symmetry.space_group_name_H-M   'P 1'
#
loop_
_entity.id
_entity.type
_entity.pdbx_description
1 polymer ?
#
loop_
_entity_poly.entity_id
_entity_poly.type
_entity_poly.pdbx_seq_one_letter_code
_entity_poly.pdbx_strand_id
1 'polypeptide(L)'
;MINRTKHFLMIVLLLAAFLLCGCAGTAQEPVSTPEPTPPPTPVPTPEPELPQGDPVTVEGVNLESGSVVYNDALYVSFQEFAEALGAELSEEEGILSFLWQDAAVGCKPGNPALYIRGEAVALRSPVKTYRNECYVPVQVLCELLHIGMFYDEEYAHLYCTVAAGDWQIPEGYKVPVFMYHGVTDEVWGSAELFVSPSVLEEQLKYLVENGYDPIWFEDLREVEKYDKPVILTFDDGYLDNYTDLFPLLQKYNVKATIFVITGWLGGEKYLTPEQVTEMFQSGLVSIQSHTRSHRDMDTLMADEQREQMSRSKLDILRLTGKEPTVLCYPRGLASNTTLELLPEYYSFGVKMNGSVYYTGKDPRVVTRYYVTRGTSVESFANMLKK
;
A
#
# COMPACT_ATOMS: atom_id res chain seq x y z
N MET A 1 44.77 10.18 19.01
CA MET A 1 46.16 9.72 18.80
C MET A 1 46.15 8.79 17.59
N ILE A 2 47.00 9.20 16.60
CA ILE A 2 47.63 8.42 15.53
C ILE A 2 46.65 7.92 14.44
N ASN A 3 46.46 8.57 13.34
CA ASN A 3 47.22 9.12 12.20
C ASN A 3 48.14 8.11 11.50
N ARG A 4 47.83 7.87 10.20
CA ARG A 4 48.80 7.64 9.07
C ARG A 4 48.04 7.10 7.85
N THR A 5 48.07 7.68 6.76
CA THR A 5 48.84 8.43 5.82
C THR A 5 48.77 7.74 4.44
N LYS A 6 48.50 8.58 3.47
CA LYS A 6 48.51 8.40 1.99
C LYS A 6 49.74 7.66 1.46
N HIS A 7 49.56 6.93 0.34
CA HIS A 7 50.63 6.82 -0.67
C HIS A 7 50.06 6.95 -2.09
N PHE A 8 50.52 8.03 -2.67
CA PHE A 8 50.55 8.38 -4.09
C PHE A 8 51.69 7.58 -4.76
N LEU A 9 51.49 7.03 -5.95
CA LEU A 9 52.61 6.71 -6.84
C LEU A 9 52.30 7.06 -8.27
N MET A 10 53.03 8.04 -8.76
CA MET A 10 53.15 8.55 -10.13
C MET A 10 54.26 7.78 -10.79
N ILE A 11 54.09 7.29 -12.00
CA ILE A 11 55.19 6.81 -12.84
C ILE A 11 55.17 7.52 -14.20
N VAL A 12 56.36 8.05 -14.43
CA VAL A 12 56.85 8.98 -15.43
C VAL A 12 57.02 8.36 -16.82
N LEU A 13 56.78 9.20 -17.83
CA LEU A 13 57.15 9.02 -19.24
C LEU A 13 58.68 8.80 -19.42
N LEU A 14 59.02 8.02 -20.40
CA LEU A 14 60.35 8.08 -21.06
C LEU A 14 60.17 7.98 -22.58
N LEU A 15 60.51 9.13 -23.24
CA LEU A 15 60.80 9.26 -24.66
C LEU A 15 62.18 8.67 -24.92
N ALA A 16 62.33 7.96 -26.06
CA ALA A 16 63.63 7.81 -26.74
C ALA A 16 63.43 7.94 -28.23
N ALA A 17 63.97 9.00 -28.78
CA ALA A 17 64.12 9.25 -30.17
C ALA A 17 65.43 8.55 -30.69
N PHE A 18 65.33 7.91 -31.82
CA PHE A 18 66.50 7.59 -32.65
C PHE A 18 66.25 8.02 -34.08
N LEU A 19 67.07 9.01 -34.49
CA LEU A 19 67.36 9.37 -35.87
C LEU A 19 68.41 8.42 -36.46
N LEU A 20 68.25 8.04 -37.74
CA LEU A 20 69.30 8.07 -38.73
C LEU A 20 68.82 7.49 -40.08
N CYS A 21 68.72 8.35 -41.02
CA CYS A 21 69.42 8.46 -42.31
C CYS A 21 69.32 7.30 -43.35
N GLY A 22 68.61 7.58 -44.39
CA GLY A 22 69.03 7.59 -45.78
C GLY A 22 69.16 6.24 -46.55
N CYS A 23 68.33 6.06 -47.57
CA CYS A 23 68.73 5.85 -48.93
C CYS A 23 67.49 5.77 -49.83
N ALA A 24 67.55 6.52 -50.92
CA ALA A 24 66.54 6.55 -51.97
C ALA A 24 66.50 5.25 -52.75
N GLY A 25 65.36 4.60 -52.83
CA GLY A 25 65.05 3.55 -53.77
C GLY A 25 63.57 3.71 -54.21
N THR A 26 63.40 3.98 -55.49
CA THR A 26 62.11 4.07 -56.16
C THR A 26 61.49 2.68 -56.16
N ALA A 27 60.50 2.48 -55.31
CA ALA A 27 59.63 1.30 -55.32
C ALA A 27 58.23 1.69 -55.74
N GLN A 28 57.70 0.99 -56.75
CA GLN A 28 56.33 1.06 -57.20
C GLN A 28 55.35 0.86 -56.02
N GLU A 29 54.30 1.74 -55.95
CA GLU A 29 53.20 1.56 -55.02
C GLU A 29 52.48 0.20 -55.23
N PRO A 30 52.30 -0.60 -54.23
CA PRO A 30 51.44 -1.77 -54.33
C PRO A 30 49.99 -1.31 -54.44
N VAL A 31 49.26 -1.81 -55.42
CA VAL A 31 47.82 -1.67 -55.58
C VAL A 31 47.13 -2.17 -54.30
N SER A 32 46.52 -1.29 -53.57
CA SER A 32 45.72 -1.63 -52.37
C SER A 32 44.51 -2.46 -52.77
N THR A 33 44.53 -3.73 -52.47
CA THR A 33 43.31 -4.53 -52.46
C THR A 33 42.33 -3.94 -51.44
N PRO A 34 41.06 -3.69 -51.80
CA PRO A 34 40.05 -3.17 -50.84
C PRO A 34 39.90 -4.19 -49.70
N GLU A 35 40.05 -3.72 -48.50
CA GLU A 35 39.77 -4.46 -47.26
C GLU A 35 38.33 -4.99 -47.33
N PRO A 36 38.07 -6.28 -47.00
CA PRO A 36 36.72 -6.80 -47.01
C PRO A 36 35.87 -6.04 -46.04
N THR A 37 34.78 -5.45 -46.53
CA THR A 37 33.77 -4.77 -45.70
C THR A 37 33.30 -5.74 -44.59
N PRO A 38 33.36 -5.38 -43.30
CA PRO A 38 32.86 -6.24 -42.25
C PRO A 38 31.41 -6.59 -42.52
N PRO A 39 30.98 -7.84 -42.24
CA PRO A 39 29.59 -8.23 -42.40
C PRO A 39 28.70 -7.25 -41.61
N PRO A 40 27.53 -6.89 -42.12
CA PRO A 40 26.62 -6.00 -41.40
C PRO A 40 26.32 -6.61 -40.04
N THR A 41 26.50 -5.80 -39.01
CA THR A 41 26.09 -6.18 -37.63
C THR A 41 24.64 -6.63 -37.71
N PRO A 42 24.30 -7.83 -37.21
CA PRO A 42 22.92 -8.29 -37.22
C PRO A 42 22.06 -7.26 -36.51
N VAL A 43 21.07 -6.73 -37.20
CA VAL A 43 20.05 -5.89 -36.60
C VAL A 43 19.37 -6.76 -35.54
N PRO A 44 19.34 -6.35 -34.28
CA PRO A 44 18.66 -7.11 -33.24
C PRO A 44 17.22 -7.33 -33.70
N THR A 45 16.80 -8.58 -33.78
CA THR A 45 15.42 -8.93 -34.03
C THR A 45 14.60 -8.30 -32.92
N PRO A 46 13.57 -7.49 -33.22
CA PRO A 46 12.74 -6.94 -32.16
C PRO A 46 12.19 -8.08 -31.30
N GLU A 47 12.35 -7.93 -29.99
CA GLU A 47 11.83 -8.87 -29.01
C GLU A 47 10.32 -8.95 -29.20
N PRO A 48 9.70 -10.14 -29.26
CA PRO A 48 8.27 -10.25 -29.47
C PRO A 48 7.52 -9.55 -28.34
N GLU A 49 6.60 -8.66 -28.68
CA GLU A 49 5.71 -8.05 -27.69
C GLU A 49 4.87 -9.15 -27.05
N LEU A 50 4.89 -9.22 -25.71
CA LEU A 50 4.02 -10.13 -24.98
C LEU A 50 2.58 -9.61 -25.06
N PRO A 51 1.57 -10.49 -25.24
CA PRO A 51 0.17 -10.10 -25.22
C PRO A 51 -0.15 -9.43 -23.88
N GLN A 52 -0.69 -8.21 -23.92
CA GLN A 52 -1.10 -7.50 -22.74
C GLN A 52 -2.29 -8.20 -22.10
N GLY A 53 -2.26 -8.36 -20.79
CA GLY A 53 -3.35 -8.87 -19.98
C GLY A 53 -4.14 -7.76 -19.30
N ASP A 54 -4.99 -8.16 -18.38
CA ASP A 54 -5.83 -7.23 -17.62
C ASP A 54 -4.98 -6.39 -16.64
N PRO A 55 -5.44 -5.18 -16.28
CA PRO A 55 -4.82 -4.37 -15.24
C PRO A 55 -4.72 -5.13 -13.91
N VAL A 56 -3.64 -4.89 -13.18
CA VAL A 56 -3.39 -5.48 -11.85
C VAL A 56 -3.11 -4.39 -10.84
N THR A 57 -3.79 -4.48 -9.72
CA THR A 57 -3.54 -3.63 -8.54
C THR A 57 -3.03 -4.50 -7.39
N VAL A 58 -1.95 -4.06 -6.74
CA VAL A 58 -1.36 -4.74 -5.57
C VAL A 58 -1.39 -3.76 -4.39
N GLU A 59 -2.09 -4.12 -3.32
CA GLU A 59 -2.22 -3.29 -2.09
C GLU A 59 -2.58 -1.82 -2.35
N GLY A 60 -3.39 -1.56 -3.36
CA GLY A 60 -3.84 -0.22 -3.74
C GLY A 60 -2.95 0.47 -4.78
N VAL A 61 -1.86 -0.14 -5.21
CA VAL A 61 -0.95 0.40 -6.23
C VAL A 61 -1.20 -0.30 -7.56
N ASN A 62 -1.56 0.46 -8.58
CA ASN A 62 -1.68 -0.06 -9.94
C ASN A 62 -0.29 -0.32 -10.52
N LEU A 63 -0.07 -1.52 -11.04
CA LEU A 63 1.16 -1.83 -11.75
C LEU A 63 1.17 -1.10 -13.10
N GLU A 64 2.22 -0.32 -13.37
CA GLU A 64 2.34 0.49 -14.59
C GLU A 64 2.39 -0.37 -15.85
N SER A 65 3.12 -1.49 -15.80
CA SER A 65 3.21 -2.46 -16.89
C SER A 65 1.94 -3.32 -17.01
N GLY A 66 1.04 -3.27 -16.01
CA GLY A 66 -0.13 -4.13 -15.92
C GLY A 66 0.27 -5.61 -15.80
N SER A 67 -0.37 -6.46 -16.61
CA SER A 67 0.01 -7.87 -16.71
C SER A 67 0.25 -8.28 -18.16
N VAL A 68 0.88 -9.43 -18.35
CA VAL A 68 1.02 -10.09 -19.65
C VAL A 68 0.49 -11.52 -19.58
N VAL A 69 -0.08 -11.99 -20.66
CA VAL A 69 -0.64 -13.36 -20.75
C VAL A 69 0.35 -14.28 -21.41
N TYR A 70 0.67 -15.39 -20.76
CA TYR A 70 1.48 -16.46 -21.36
C TYR A 70 0.94 -17.82 -20.94
N ASN A 71 0.56 -18.65 -21.94
CA ASN A 71 -0.03 -19.97 -21.72
C ASN A 71 -1.21 -19.93 -20.71
N ASP A 72 -2.16 -19.04 -20.93
CA ASP A 72 -3.35 -18.82 -20.09
C ASP A 72 -3.08 -18.43 -18.61
N ALA A 73 -1.85 -18.01 -18.30
CA ALA A 73 -1.49 -17.47 -16.99
C ALA A 73 -1.15 -15.97 -17.09
N LEU A 74 -1.55 -15.21 -16.06
CA LEU A 74 -1.19 -13.81 -15.91
C LEU A 74 0.18 -13.69 -15.25
N TYR A 75 1.04 -12.89 -15.84
CA TYR A 75 2.39 -12.57 -15.34
C TYR A 75 2.48 -11.07 -15.06
N VAL A 76 3.18 -10.73 -14.02
CA VAL A 76 3.48 -9.34 -13.63
C VAL A 76 4.97 -9.11 -13.50
N SER A 77 5.43 -7.87 -13.66
CA SER A 77 6.78 -7.47 -13.33
C SER A 77 7.07 -7.80 -11.87
N PHE A 78 8.13 -8.56 -11.63
CA PHE A 78 8.58 -8.91 -10.28
C PHE A 78 8.96 -7.67 -9.47
N GLN A 79 9.62 -6.72 -10.12
CA GLN A 79 10.04 -5.47 -9.51
C GLN A 79 8.83 -4.61 -9.11
N GLU A 80 7.91 -4.34 -10.07
CA GLU A 80 6.72 -3.53 -9.77
C GLU A 80 5.85 -4.15 -8.68
N PHE A 81 5.74 -5.49 -8.65
CA PHE A 81 4.98 -6.19 -7.61
C PHE A 81 5.61 -5.99 -6.22
N ALA A 82 6.93 -6.08 -6.11
CA ALA A 82 7.65 -5.82 -4.85
C ALA A 82 7.52 -4.36 -4.41
N GLU A 83 7.69 -3.42 -5.33
CA GLU A 83 7.55 -1.97 -5.07
C GLU A 83 6.13 -1.62 -4.61
N ALA A 84 5.12 -2.22 -5.22
CA ALA A 84 3.72 -2.03 -4.82
C ALA A 84 3.42 -2.56 -3.40
N LEU A 85 4.13 -3.59 -2.96
CA LEU A 85 4.08 -4.05 -1.56
C LEU A 85 4.86 -3.15 -0.59
N GLY A 86 5.63 -2.17 -1.09
CA GLY A 86 6.55 -1.37 -0.28
C GLY A 86 7.78 -2.16 0.19
N ALA A 87 8.11 -3.27 -0.47
CA ALA A 87 9.26 -4.11 -0.11
C ALA A 87 10.55 -3.53 -0.69
N GLU A 88 11.63 -3.58 0.09
CA GLU A 88 12.95 -3.18 -0.38
C GLU A 88 13.54 -4.27 -1.29
N LEU A 89 13.97 -3.85 -2.49
CA LEU A 89 14.63 -4.71 -3.46
C LEU A 89 16.14 -4.75 -3.20
N SER A 90 16.71 -5.91 -3.33
CA SER A 90 18.16 -6.15 -3.28
C SER A 90 18.60 -6.98 -4.49
N GLU A 91 19.82 -6.75 -4.97
CA GLU A 91 20.40 -7.52 -6.08
C GLU A 91 21.75 -8.09 -5.65
N GLU A 92 21.89 -9.42 -5.76
CA GLU A 92 23.13 -10.13 -5.50
C GLU A 92 23.36 -11.20 -6.59
N GLU A 93 24.52 -11.22 -7.19
CA GLU A 93 24.89 -12.14 -8.29
C GLU A 93 23.92 -12.15 -9.49
N GLY A 94 23.24 -11.01 -9.72
CA GLY A 94 22.22 -10.84 -10.76
C GLY A 94 20.87 -11.48 -10.40
N ILE A 95 20.65 -11.82 -9.14
CA ILE A 95 19.34 -12.21 -8.59
C ILE A 95 18.74 -11.00 -7.92
N LEU A 96 17.63 -10.50 -8.46
CA LEU A 96 16.80 -9.49 -7.85
C LEU A 96 15.88 -10.17 -6.81
N SER A 97 15.89 -9.70 -5.58
CA SER A 97 15.13 -10.30 -4.48
C SER A 97 14.54 -9.27 -3.55
N PHE A 98 13.48 -9.65 -2.85
CA PHE A 98 12.89 -8.90 -1.74
C PHE A 98 12.44 -9.83 -0.62
N LEU A 99 12.27 -9.23 0.55
CA LEU A 99 11.68 -9.89 1.72
C LEU A 99 10.31 -9.25 2.00
N TRP A 100 9.30 -10.10 2.10
CA TRP A 100 7.95 -9.70 2.52
C TRP A 100 7.51 -10.60 3.67
N GLN A 101 7.26 -9.99 4.84
CA GLN A 101 7.04 -10.74 6.08
C GLN A 101 8.21 -11.72 6.34
N ASP A 102 7.99 -13.03 6.25
CA ASP A 102 9.01 -14.06 6.41
C ASP A 102 9.39 -14.78 5.10
N ALA A 103 8.80 -14.36 3.99
CA ALA A 103 9.04 -14.91 2.66
C ALA A 103 10.11 -14.11 1.90
N ALA A 104 11.28 -14.71 1.70
CA ALA A 104 12.31 -14.19 0.81
C ALA A 104 12.14 -14.80 -0.59
N VAL A 105 11.89 -13.93 -1.57
CA VAL A 105 11.62 -14.32 -2.96
C VAL A 105 12.58 -13.58 -3.90
N GLY A 106 13.09 -14.25 -4.91
CA GLY A 106 13.97 -13.64 -5.90
C GLY A 106 13.80 -14.24 -7.29
N CYS A 107 14.23 -13.49 -8.30
CA CYS A 107 14.27 -13.92 -9.69
C CYS A 107 15.56 -13.44 -10.38
N LYS A 108 15.91 -14.08 -11.48
CA LYS A 108 17.07 -13.71 -12.28
C LYS A 108 16.70 -13.72 -13.76
N PRO A 109 16.93 -12.63 -14.50
CA PRO A 109 16.72 -12.59 -15.92
C PRO A 109 17.45 -13.75 -16.63
N GLY A 110 16.74 -14.41 -17.53
CA GLY A 110 17.26 -15.58 -18.24
C GLY A 110 17.18 -16.91 -17.46
N ASN A 111 16.78 -16.90 -16.18
CA ASN A 111 16.55 -18.13 -15.41
C ASN A 111 15.03 -18.38 -15.26
N PRO A 112 14.52 -19.56 -15.66
CA PRO A 112 13.10 -19.90 -15.55
C PRO A 112 12.65 -20.22 -14.11
N ALA A 113 13.57 -20.37 -13.16
CA ALA A 113 13.27 -20.65 -11.77
C ALA A 113 13.00 -19.37 -10.95
N LEU A 114 12.16 -19.48 -9.94
CA LEU A 114 12.08 -18.51 -8.87
C LEU A 114 13.03 -18.92 -7.74
N TYR A 115 13.64 -17.97 -7.07
CA TYR A 115 14.47 -18.23 -5.90
C TYR A 115 13.64 -18.02 -4.63
N ILE A 116 13.52 -19.06 -3.80
CA ILE A 116 12.79 -19.03 -2.54
C ILE A 116 13.79 -19.29 -1.42
N ARG A 117 14.00 -18.33 -0.53
CA ARG A 117 15.02 -18.38 0.55
C ARG A 117 16.42 -18.73 -0.01
N GLY A 118 16.73 -18.21 -1.21
CA GLY A 118 18.02 -18.41 -1.89
C GLY A 118 18.12 -19.71 -2.71
N GLU A 119 17.16 -20.62 -2.64
CA GLU A 119 17.15 -21.86 -3.42
C GLU A 119 16.33 -21.72 -4.71
N ALA A 120 16.88 -22.15 -5.84
CA ALA A 120 16.18 -22.12 -7.12
C ALA A 120 15.08 -23.18 -7.17
N VAL A 121 13.85 -22.74 -7.35
CA VAL A 121 12.64 -23.59 -7.41
C VAL A 121 12.06 -23.53 -8.82
N ALA A 122 11.98 -24.68 -9.47
CA ALA A 122 11.33 -24.78 -10.77
C ALA A 122 9.81 -24.66 -10.62
N LEU A 123 9.22 -23.71 -11.34
CA LEU A 123 7.78 -23.50 -11.35
C LEU A 123 7.09 -24.29 -12.46
N ARG A 124 5.83 -24.66 -12.26
CA ARG A 124 4.97 -25.22 -13.30
C ARG A 124 4.78 -24.23 -14.46
N SER A 125 4.65 -22.94 -14.15
CA SER A 125 4.67 -21.82 -15.07
C SER A 125 5.95 -21.03 -14.82
N PRO A 126 7.01 -21.20 -15.66
CA PRO A 126 8.34 -20.68 -15.35
C PRO A 126 8.40 -19.15 -15.41
N VAL A 127 9.35 -18.57 -14.68
CA VAL A 127 9.72 -17.14 -14.78
C VAL A 127 10.05 -16.82 -16.25
N LYS A 128 9.59 -15.68 -16.72
CA LYS A 128 9.87 -15.14 -18.05
C LYS A 128 10.79 -13.93 -17.94
N THR A 129 11.58 -13.73 -18.98
CA THR A 129 12.40 -12.53 -19.12
C THR A 129 11.88 -11.74 -20.31
N TYR A 130 11.58 -10.48 -20.09
CA TYR A 130 11.17 -9.54 -21.13
C TYR A 130 11.86 -8.20 -20.88
N ARG A 131 12.53 -7.64 -21.90
CA ARG A 131 13.33 -6.40 -21.77
C ARG A 131 14.31 -6.40 -20.58
N ASN A 132 14.92 -7.56 -20.32
CA ASN A 132 15.85 -7.81 -19.20
C ASN A 132 15.18 -7.72 -17.79
N GLU A 133 13.87 -7.77 -17.72
CA GLU A 133 13.09 -7.83 -16.46
C GLU A 133 12.50 -9.22 -16.26
N CYS A 134 12.33 -9.60 -15.01
CA CYS A 134 11.64 -10.82 -14.64
C CYS A 134 10.12 -10.61 -14.58
N TYR A 135 9.39 -11.47 -15.29
CA TYR A 135 7.95 -11.60 -15.18
C TYR A 135 7.60 -12.91 -14.51
N VAL A 136 6.81 -12.85 -13.44
CA VAL A 136 6.46 -14.00 -12.62
C VAL A 136 4.95 -14.21 -12.65
N PRO A 137 4.46 -15.47 -12.67
CA PRO A 137 3.03 -15.71 -12.56
C PRO A 137 2.47 -15.08 -11.27
N VAL A 138 1.50 -14.18 -11.41
CA VAL A 138 0.94 -13.45 -10.27
C VAL A 138 0.37 -14.40 -9.20
N GLN A 139 -0.28 -15.48 -9.63
CA GLN A 139 -0.79 -16.49 -8.72
C GLN A 139 0.30 -17.08 -7.83
N VAL A 140 1.49 -17.36 -8.38
CA VAL A 140 2.61 -17.94 -7.62
C VAL A 140 3.12 -16.95 -6.56
N LEU A 141 3.24 -15.66 -6.91
CA LEU A 141 3.63 -14.63 -5.94
C LEU A 141 2.59 -14.52 -4.83
N CYS A 142 1.32 -14.47 -5.17
CA CYS A 142 0.24 -14.35 -4.20
C CYS A 142 0.18 -15.57 -3.25
N GLU A 143 0.32 -16.78 -3.79
CA GLU A 143 0.36 -18.02 -2.97
C GLU A 143 1.57 -18.03 -2.00
N LEU A 144 2.77 -17.67 -2.48
CA LEU A 144 4.00 -17.64 -1.68
C LEU A 144 3.99 -16.57 -0.59
N LEU A 145 3.36 -15.44 -0.87
CA LEU A 145 3.33 -14.26 0.01
C LEU A 145 2.05 -14.18 0.86
N HIS A 146 1.18 -15.18 0.76
CA HIS A 146 -0.13 -15.21 1.43
C HIS A 146 -1.00 -13.98 1.11
N ILE A 147 -0.97 -13.56 -0.16
CA ILE A 147 -1.77 -12.44 -0.69
C ILE A 147 -3.02 -13.02 -1.35
N GLY A 148 -4.18 -12.48 -1.01
CA GLY A 148 -5.44 -12.83 -1.65
C GLY A 148 -5.51 -12.27 -3.08
N MET A 149 -6.22 -12.97 -3.95
CA MET A 149 -6.51 -12.51 -5.31
C MET A 149 -8.01 -12.40 -5.50
N PHE A 150 -8.46 -11.29 -6.05
CA PHE A 150 -9.84 -11.07 -6.47
C PHE A 150 -9.86 -10.56 -7.91
N TYR A 151 -10.50 -11.30 -8.80
CA TYR A 151 -10.73 -10.86 -10.17
C TYR A 151 -12.15 -10.27 -10.29
N ASP A 152 -12.20 -9.02 -10.69
CA ASP A 152 -13.46 -8.30 -10.94
C ASP A 152 -13.85 -8.47 -12.41
N GLU A 153 -14.80 -9.35 -12.67
CA GLU A 153 -15.30 -9.63 -14.03
C GLU A 153 -16.00 -8.42 -14.68
N GLU A 154 -16.58 -7.51 -13.88
CA GLU A 154 -17.28 -6.33 -14.38
C GLU A 154 -16.30 -5.31 -14.98
N TYR A 155 -15.13 -5.19 -14.42
CA TYR A 155 -14.09 -4.23 -14.83
C TYR A 155 -12.88 -4.89 -15.51
N ALA A 156 -12.88 -6.22 -15.64
CA ALA A 156 -11.73 -7.00 -16.10
C ALA A 156 -10.44 -6.57 -15.40
N HIS A 157 -10.43 -6.65 -14.06
CA HIS A 157 -9.34 -6.15 -13.23
C HIS A 157 -8.97 -7.15 -12.15
N LEU A 158 -7.67 -7.40 -11.96
CA LEU A 158 -7.16 -8.26 -10.89
C LEU A 158 -6.66 -7.42 -9.71
N TYR A 159 -7.20 -7.68 -8.53
CA TYR A 159 -6.75 -7.12 -7.26
C TYR A 159 -5.98 -8.17 -6.47
N CYS A 160 -4.77 -7.80 -6.00
CA CYS A 160 -3.94 -8.59 -5.12
C CYS A 160 -3.83 -7.85 -3.78
N THR A 161 -4.45 -8.39 -2.73
CA THR A 161 -4.55 -7.70 -1.44
C THR A 161 -4.20 -8.64 -0.30
N VAL A 162 -3.56 -8.12 0.74
CA VAL A 162 -3.37 -8.87 1.98
C VAL A 162 -4.75 -9.03 2.62
N ALA A 163 -5.27 -10.24 2.60
CA ALA A 163 -6.60 -10.53 3.12
C ALA A 163 -6.73 -10.10 4.58
N ALA A 164 -7.91 -9.60 4.94
CA ALA A 164 -8.33 -9.51 6.33
C ALA A 164 -8.30 -10.93 6.91
N GLY A 165 -7.28 -11.24 7.70
CA GLY A 165 -7.03 -12.58 8.22
C GLY A 165 -6.67 -12.56 9.70
N ASP A 166 -6.22 -13.70 10.21
CA ASP A 166 -5.74 -13.86 11.57
C ASP A 166 -4.46 -13.02 11.81
N TRP A 167 -4.65 -11.72 11.97
CA TRP A 167 -3.57 -10.82 12.29
C TRP A 167 -3.04 -11.11 13.68
N GLN A 168 -1.76 -11.41 13.77
CA GLN A 168 -1.08 -11.51 15.05
C GLN A 168 -0.83 -10.08 15.54
N ILE A 169 -1.61 -9.64 16.52
CA ILE A 169 -1.48 -8.32 17.12
C ILE A 169 -0.84 -8.48 18.49
N PRO A 170 0.28 -7.79 18.76
CA PRO A 170 0.89 -7.79 20.09
C PRO A 170 -0.12 -7.36 21.15
N GLU A 171 -0.25 -8.09 22.25
CA GLU A 171 -1.26 -7.86 23.27
C GLU A 171 -0.81 -6.84 24.33
N GLY A 172 -1.78 -6.18 24.96
CA GLY A 172 -1.56 -5.34 26.16
C GLY A 172 -1.22 -3.89 25.86
N TYR A 173 -1.17 -3.49 24.61
CA TYR A 173 -0.90 -2.10 24.24
C TYR A 173 -2.15 -1.24 24.37
N LYS A 174 -1.99 -0.07 25.00
CA LYS A 174 -3.04 0.92 25.15
C LYS A 174 -3.14 1.75 23.88
N VAL A 175 -4.31 1.75 23.24
CA VAL A 175 -4.57 2.50 22.01
C VAL A 175 -5.87 3.29 22.16
N PRO A 176 -5.83 4.58 22.50
CA PRO A 176 -7.00 5.43 22.45
C PRO A 176 -7.53 5.53 21.02
N VAL A 177 -8.81 5.26 20.82
CA VAL A 177 -9.49 5.37 19.51
C VAL A 177 -10.55 6.47 19.66
N PHE A 178 -10.49 7.49 18.79
CA PHE A 178 -11.39 8.62 18.81
C PHE A 178 -12.39 8.56 17.66
N MET A 179 -13.66 8.87 17.97
CA MET A 179 -14.75 8.91 17.01
C MET A 179 -15.16 10.35 16.76
N TYR A 180 -15.01 10.78 15.54
CA TYR A 180 -15.53 12.01 14.94
C TYR A 180 -16.51 11.67 13.84
N HIS A 181 -17.16 12.70 13.25
CA HIS A 181 -17.95 12.59 12.04
C HIS A 181 -17.62 13.78 11.12
N GLY A 182 -18.42 14.84 11.13
CA GLY A 182 -18.18 16.04 10.35
C GLY A 182 -17.18 17.01 10.99
N VAL A 183 -16.46 17.73 10.13
CA VAL A 183 -15.47 18.75 10.51
C VAL A 183 -15.84 20.06 9.81
N THR A 184 -16.79 20.80 10.41
CA THR A 184 -17.26 22.07 9.81
C THR A 184 -17.92 22.96 10.83
N ASP A 185 -17.90 24.27 10.59
CA ASP A 185 -18.71 25.24 11.33
C ASP A 185 -20.15 25.30 10.82
N GLU A 186 -20.40 24.89 9.57
CA GLU A 186 -21.72 24.83 8.96
C GLU A 186 -22.47 23.54 9.32
N VAL A 187 -23.18 23.56 10.44
CA VAL A 187 -23.94 22.41 10.91
C VAL A 187 -25.20 22.21 10.08
N TRP A 188 -25.33 21.02 9.48
CA TRP A 188 -26.50 20.67 8.66
C TRP A 188 -27.28 19.44 9.21
N GLY A 189 -26.86 18.85 10.32
CA GLY A 189 -27.48 17.71 10.99
C GLY A 189 -27.53 17.87 12.51
N SER A 190 -27.32 16.79 13.26
CA SER A 190 -27.16 16.86 14.71
C SER A 190 -25.87 17.59 15.07
N ALA A 191 -25.94 18.68 15.80
CA ALA A 191 -24.78 19.52 16.10
C ALA A 191 -23.66 18.79 16.83
N GLU A 192 -23.97 17.73 17.56
CA GLU A 192 -22.98 16.91 18.28
C GLU A 192 -22.04 16.14 17.35
N LEU A 193 -22.47 15.88 16.11
CA LEU A 193 -21.65 15.17 15.11
C LEU A 193 -20.59 16.05 14.45
N PHE A 194 -20.66 17.38 14.60
CA PHE A 194 -19.79 18.30 13.90
C PHE A 194 -18.81 18.99 14.84
N VAL A 195 -17.52 18.84 14.58
CA VAL A 195 -16.45 19.54 15.29
C VAL A 195 -15.98 20.71 14.43
N SER A 196 -15.72 21.88 15.04
CA SER A 196 -15.14 23.01 14.33
C SER A 196 -13.73 22.66 13.80
N PRO A 197 -13.37 23.04 12.54
CA PRO A 197 -12.02 22.86 12.03
C PRO A 197 -10.94 23.43 12.95
N SER A 198 -11.18 24.58 13.58
CA SER A 198 -10.24 25.20 14.52
C SER A 198 -10.02 24.35 15.78
N VAL A 199 -11.07 23.73 16.33
CA VAL A 199 -10.96 22.85 17.50
C VAL A 199 -10.23 21.55 17.12
N LEU A 200 -10.54 20.97 15.97
CA LEU A 200 -9.81 19.80 15.49
C LEU A 200 -8.32 20.14 15.28
N GLU A 201 -8.02 21.26 14.67
CA GLU A 201 -6.65 21.70 14.45
C GLU A 201 -5.84 21.79 15.75
N GLU A 202 -6.43 22.35 16.82
CA GLU A 202 -5.82 22.39 18.14
C GLU A 202 -5.59 20.98 18.73
N GLN A 203 -6.52 20.04 18.50
CA GLN A 203 -6.36 18.65 18.93
C GLN A 203 -5.25 17.93 18.15
N LEU A 204 -5.16 18.11 16.83
CA LEU A 204 -4.08 17.55 16.00
C LEU A 204 -2.71 18.12 16.42
N LYS A 205 -2.65 19.44 16.63
CA LYS A 205 -1.46 20.12 17.14
C LYS A 205 -1.04 19.55 18.50
N TYR A 206 -1.99 19.33 19.41
CA TYR A 206 -1.72 18.72 20.71
C TYR A 206 -1.09 17.32 20.56
N LEU A 207 -1.60 16.48 19.65
CA LEU A 207 -1.02 15.14 19.40
C LEU A 207 0.43 15.25 18.95
N VAL A 208 0.71 16.07 17.94
CA VAL A 208 2.06 16.23 17.38
C VAL A 208 3.02 16.80 18.42
N GLU A 209 2.65 17.88 19.15
CA GLU A 209 3.50 18.53 20.14
C GLU A 209 3.78 17.66 21.37
N ASN A 210 2.91 16.68 21.67
CA ASN A 210 3.09 15.76 22.79
C ASN A 210 3.61 14.37 22.40
N GLY A 211 4.05 14.20 21.13
CA GLY A 211 4.67 12.98 20.63
C GLY A 211 3.74 11.79 20.63
N TYR A 212 2.47 11.97 20.26
CA TYR A 212 1.57 10.87 19.95
C TYR A 212 1.80 10.41 18.52
N ASP A 213 1.58 9.14 18.28
CA ASP A 213 1.72 8.47 16.98
C ASP A 213 0.33 8.18 16.43
N PRO A 214 -0.24 9.03 15.55
CA PRO A 214 -1.48 8.71 14.86
C PRO A 214 -1.26 7.56 13.89
N ILE A 215 -1.94 6.43 14.13
CA ILE A 215 -1.79 5.19 13.37
C ILE A 215 -3.13 4.75 12.80
N TRP A 216 -3.10 3.79 11.86
CA TRP A 216 -4.26 3.07 11.37
C TRP A 216 -4.49 1.76 12.13
N PHE A 217 -5.61 1.10 11.90
CA PHE A 217 -5.86 -0.24 12.46
C PHE A 217 -4.88 -1.28 11.94
N GLU A 218 -4.43 -1.14 10.70
CA GLU A 218 -3.44 -2.01 10.08
C GLU A 218 -2.07 -1.95 10.77
N ASP A 219 -1.72 -0.79 11.31
CA ASP A 219 -0.46 -0.57 12.04
C ASP A 219 -0.45 -1.29 13.41
N LEU A 220 -1.62 -1.77 13.90
CA LEU A 220 -1.70 -2.52 15.16
C LEU A 220 -0.91 -3.84 15.14
N ARG A 221 -0.60 -4.38 13.95
CA ARG A 221 0.27 -5.57 13.81
C ARG A 221 1.70 -5.33 14.30
N GLU A 222 2.10 -4.09 14.35
CA GLU A 222 3.43 -3.63 14.75
C GLU A 222 3.35 -2.52 15.80
N VAL A 223 2.31 -2.60 16.65
CA VAL A 223 1.99 -1.55 17.64
C VAL A 223 3.13 -1.27 18.61
N GLU A 224 4.01 -2.23 18.82
CA GLU A 224 5.22 -2.10 19.65
C GLU A 224 6.26 -1.13 19.10
N LYS A 225 6.16 -0.74 17.82
CA LYS A 225 7.03 0.27 17.19
C LYS A 225 6.64 1.70 17.54
N TYR A 226 5.46 1.91 18.15
CA TYR A 226 4.90 3.22 18.45
C TYR A 226 4.92 3.50 19.97
N ASP A 227 5.42 4.66 20.36
CA ASP A 227 5.52 5.03 21.78
C ASP A 227 4.16 5.41 22.38
N LYS A 228 3.36 6.16 21.62
CA LYS A 228 2.04 6.65 22.04
C LYS A 228 1.01 6.51 20.92
N PRO A 229 0.66 5.26 20.54
CA PRO A 229 -0.26 5.04 19.44
C PRO A 229 -1.65 5.61 19.74
N VAL A 230 -2.27 6.25 18.73
CA VAL A 230 -3.64 6.77 18.79
C VAL A 230 -4.30 6.58 17.43
N ILE A 231 -5.58 6.23 17.40
CA ILE A 231 -6.35 6.09 16.17
C ILE A 231 -7.42 7.18 16.12
N LEU A 232 -7.42 7.97 15.05
CA LEU A 232 -8.45 8.96 14.76
C LEU A 232 -9.40 8.40 13.72
N THR A 233 -10.71 8.35 14.03
CA THR A 233 -11.72 7.83 13.11
C THR A 233 -12.79 8.86 12.82
N PHE A 234 -13.24 8.91 11.57
CA PHE A 234 -14.30 9.82 11.10
C PHE A 234 -15.38 8.98 10.41
N ASP A 235 -16.60 9.04 10.95
CA ASP A 235 -17.71 8.22 10.46
C ASP A 235 -18.48 8.94 9.34
N ASP A 236 -19.26 8.17 8.58
CA ASP A 236 -20.20 8.54 7.53
C ASP A 236 -19.58 8.96 6.18
N GLY A 237 -18.35 9.44 6.13
CA GLY A 237 -17.72 9.92 4.90
C GLY A 237 -18.36 11.21 4.37
N TYR A 238 -18.58 12.21 5.24
CA TYR A 238 -19.10 13.52 4.89
C TYR A 238 -18.14 14.31 4.01
N LEU A 239 -18.68 15.20 3.16
CA LEU A 239 -17.90 16.02 2.23
C LEU A 239 -16.85 16.90 2.95
N ASP A 240 -17.17 17.38 4.16
CA ASP A 240 -16.26 18.18 4.97
C ASP A 240 -15.01 17.41 5.44
N ASN A 241 -15.03 16.09 5.37
CA ASN A 241 -13.83 15.30 5.57
C ASN A 241 -12.79 15.51 4.46
N TYR A 242 -13.21 15.91 3.25
CA TYR A 242 -12.30 16.31 2.19
C TYR A 242 -11.95 17.80 2.24
N THR A 243 -12.95 18.66 2.41
CA THR A 243 -12.75 20.12 2.32
C THR A 243 -12.07 20.75 3.53
N ASP A 244 -12.29 20.21 4.71
CA ASP A 244 -11.85 20.79 5.98
C ASP A 244 -10.89 19.89 6.76
N LEU A 245 -11.19 18.58 6.90
CA LEU A 245 -10.32 17.63 7.61
C LEU A 245 -9.03 17.35 6.83
N PHE A 246 -9.13 16.93 5.56
CA PHE A 246 -7.97 16.44 4.78
C PHE A 246 -6.81 17.46 4.69
N PRO A 247 -7.05 18.77 4.46
CA PRO A 247 -5.99 19.78 4.52
C PRO A 247 -5.29 19.85 5.90
N LEU A 248 -6.00 19.62 6.98
CA LEU A 248 -5.41 19.58 8.33
C LEU A 248 -4.55 18.34 8.54
N LEU A 249 -5.00 17.17 8.04
CA LEU A 249 -4.19 15.95 8.08
C LEU A 249 -2.88 16.13 7.31
N GLN A 250 -2.94 16.75 6.12
CA GLN A 250 -1.74 17.06 5.32
C GLN A 250 -0.82 18.06 6.04
N LYS A 251 -1.38 19.12 6.64
CA LYS A 251 -0.63 20.16 7.36
C LYS A 251 0.18 19.60 8.52
N TYR A 252 -0.40 18.66 9.27
CA TYR A 252 0.22 18.09 10.47
C TYR A 252 0.88 16.73 10.23
N ASN A 253 0.78 16.19 9.02
CA ASN A 253 1.23 14.83 8.65
C ASN A 253 0.65 13.76 9.59
N VAL A 254 -0.66 13.80 9.79
CA VAL A 254 -1.41 12.95 10.72
C VAL A 254 -2.22 11.92 9.95
N LYS A 255 -2.09 10.65 10.33
CA LYS A 255 -2.92 9.56 9.81
C LYS A 255 -4.33 9.58 10.41
N ALA A 256 -5.34 9.26 9.60
CA ALA A 256 -6.72 9.09 10.04
C ALA A 256 -7.40 7.92 9.30
N THR A 257 -8.47 7.40 9.89
CA THR A 257 -9.37 6.41 9.27
C THR A 257 -10.71 7.05 8.99
N ILE A 258 -11.22 6.93 7.77
CA ILE A 258 -12.58 7.38 7.42
C ILE A 258 -13.44 6.15 7.12
N PHE A 259 -14.56 6.04 7.83
CA PHE A 259 -15.56 5.01 7.62
C PHE A 259 -16.63 5.54 6.66
N VAL A 260 -16.61 5.07 5.42
CA VAL A 260 -17.52 5.54 4.37
C VAL A 260 -18.77 4.68 4.27
N ILE A 261 -19.93 5.31 4.12
CA ILE A 261 -21.18 4.66 3.73
C ILE A 261 -21.16 4.57 2.21
N THR A 262 -20.78 3.39 1.67
CA THR A 262 -20.42 3.30 0.25
C THR A 262 -21.57 3.64 -0.69
N GLY A 263 -22.81 3.31 -0.32
CA GLY A 263 -23.98 3.65 -1.11
C GLY A 263 -24.39 5.13 -1.10
N TRP A 264 -23.73 5.97 -0.31
CA TRP A 264 -24.00 7.41 -0.23
C TRP A 264 -22.92 8.28 -0.88
N LEU A 265 -21.82 7.65 -1.34
CA LEU A 265 -20.77 8.36 -2.07
C LEU A 265 -21.31 9.06 -3.32
N GLY A 266 -20.85 10.26 -3.57
CA GLY A 266 -21.34 11.13 -4.65
C GLY A 266 -22.63 11.89 -4.30
N GLY A 267 -23.23 11.66 -3.13
CA GLY A 267 -24.34 12.46 -2.63
C GLY A 267 -23.89 13.87 -2.23
N GLU A 268 -24.84 14.82 -2.21
CA GLU A 268 -24.56 16.27 -2.01
C GLU A 268 -23.71 16.58 -0.76
N LYS A 269 -23.84 15.78 0.32
CA LYS A 269 -23.15 15.98 1.61
C LYS A 269 -22.07 14.95 1.90
N TYR A 270 -21.75 14.10 0.93
CA TYR A 270 -20.82 12.98 1.07
C TYR A 270 -19.63 13.11 0.12
N LEU A 271 -18.56 12.41 0.45
CA LEU A 271 -17.38 12.29 -0.41
C LEU A 271 -17.76 11.75 -1.78
N THR A 272 -17.10 12.24 -2.83
CA THR A 272 -17.17 11.58 -4.14
C THR A 272 -16.19 10.40 -4.22
N PRO A 273 -16.40 9.44 -5.15
CA PRO A 273 -15.44 8.37 -5.41
C PRO A 273 -14.02 8.87 -5.67
N GLU A 274 -13.86 9.95 -6.42
CA GLU A 274 -12.55 10.55 -6.76
C GLU A 274 -11.87 11.13 -5.52
N GLN A 275 -12.63 11.81 -4.63
CA GLN A 275 -12.10 12.33 -3.38
C GLN A 275 -11.64 11.22 -2.43
N VAL A 276 -12.40 10.12 -2.36
CA VAL A 276 -12.02 8.92 -1.59
C VAL A 276 -10.69 8.36 -2.10
N THR A 277 -10.55 8.23 -3.42
CA THR A 277 -9.32 7.72 -4.05
C THR A 277 -8.14 8.66 -3.80
N GLU A 278 -8.30 9.97 -3.95
CA GLU A 278 -7.25 10.96 -3.69
C GLU A 278 -6.79 10.94 -2.22
N MET A 279 -7.73 10.91 -1.28
CA MET A 279 -7.41 10.84 0.15
C MET A 279 -6.66 9.55 0.50
N PHE A 280 -7.06 8.41 -0.07
CA PHE A 280 -6.35 7.14 0.10
C PHE A 280 -4.93 7.19 -0.46
N GLN A 281 -4.77 7.68 -1.69
CA GLN A 281 -3.46 7.78 -2.37
C GLN A 281 -2.48 8.74 -1.68
N SER A 282 -2.97 9.65 -0.86
CA SER A 282 -2.11 10.53 -0.06
C SER A 282 -1.25 9.80 0.98
N GLY A 283 -1.61 8.55 1.33
CA GLY A 283 -0.96 7.80 2.41
C GLY A 283 -1.28 8.32 3.82
N LEU A 284 -2.23 9.25 3.96
CA LEU A 284 -2.66 9.79 5.26
C LEU A 284 -4.02 9.25 5.71
N VAL A 285 -4.83 8.74 4.78
CA VAL A 285 -6.20 8.31 5.07
C VAL A 285 -6.40 6.84 4.73
N SER A 286 -6.76 6.04 5.74
CA SER A 286 -7.28 4.68 5.55
C SER A 286 -8.78 4.76 5.33
N ILE A 287 -9.27 4.22 4.20
CA ILE A 287 -10.69 4.17 3.87
C ILE A 287 -11.26 2.83 4.31
N GLN A 288 -12.24 2.86 5.19
CA GLN A 288 -12.80 1.69 5.82
C GLN A 288 -14.34 1.69 5.72
N SER A 289 -14.98 0.56 6.07
CA SER A 289 -16.41 0.38 5.84
C SER A 289 -17.29 0.95 6.97
N HIS A 290 -18.34 1.70 6.59
CA HIS A 290 -19.51 2.01 7.45
C HIS A 290 -20.80 1.38 6.91
N THR A 291 -20.69 0.16 6.36
CA THR A 291 -21.72 -0.55 5.60
C THR A 291 -22.07 0.12 4.27
N ARG A 292 -22.94 -0.51 3.50
CA ARG A 292 -23.39 0.06 2.23
C ARG A 292 -24.43 1.17 2.40
N SER A 293 -25.34 1.03 3.35
CA SER A 293 -26.53 1.90 3.46
C SER A 293 -26.88 2.37 4.87
N HIS A 294 -25.94 2.22 5.81
CA HIS A 294 -26.09 2.69 7.21
C HIS A 294 -27.33 2.13 7.93
N ARG A 295 -27.74 0.90 7.59
CA ARG A 295 -28.82 0.23 8.33
C ARG A 295 -28.32 -0.36 9.64
N ASP A 296 -29.14 -0.32 10.68
CA ASP A 296 -28.84 -0.91 11.97
C ASP A 296 -28.61 -2.41 11.85
N MET A 297 -27.38 -2.88 12.02
CA MET A 297 -26.97 -4.26 11.72
C MET A 297 -27.69 -5.29 12.59
N ASP A 298 -28.07 -4.92 13.82
CA ASP A 298 -28.78 -5.80 14.75
C ASP A 298 -30.27 -6.03 14.38
N THR A 299 -30.82 -5.24 13.47
CA THR A 299 -32.20 -5.38 12.96
C THR A 299 -32.28 -6.18 11.67
N LEU A 300 -31.15 -6.50 11.05
CA LEU A 300 -31.08 -7.16 9.74
C LEU A 300 -31.05 -8.69 9.88
N MET A 301 -31.64 -9.36 8.92
CA MET A 301 -31.44 -10.81 8.73
C MET A 301 -30.00 -11.11 8.33
N ALA A 302 -29.52 -12.34 8.58
CA ALA A 302 -28.13 -12.71 8.30
C ALA A 302 -27.69 -12.42 6.85
N ASP A 303 -28.54 -12.75 5.87
CA ASP A 303 -28.22 -12.51 4.44
C ASP A 303 -28.15 -11.02 4.12
N GLU A 304 -29.03 -10.18 4.71
CA GLU A 304 -28.94 -8.72 4.56
C GLU A 304 -27.66 -8.17 5.18
N GLN A 305 -27.24 -8.69 6.34
CA GLN A 305 -25.96 -8.32 6.97
C GLN A 305 -24.78 -8.69 6.07
N ARG A 306 -24.78 -9.92 5.49
CA ARG A 306 -23.76 -10.34 4.52
C ARG A 306 -23.71 -9.41 3.31
N GLU A 307 -24.87 -9.00 2.77
CA GLU A 307 -24.93 -8.06 1.67
C GLU A 307 -24.34 -6.69 2.06
N GLN A 308 -24.69 -6.15 3.23
CA GLN A 308 -24.12 -4.88 3.70
C GLN A 308 -22.58 -4.93 3.81
N MET A 309 -22.05 -6.03 4.35
CA MET A 309 -20.60 -6.22 4.52
C MET A 309 -19.89 -6.46 3.19
N SER A 310 -20.35 -7.43 2.38
CA SER A 310 -19.69 -7.81 1.13
C SER A 310 -19.71 -6.70 0.09
N ARG A 311 -20.84 -6.00 -0.06
CA ARG A 311 -20.96 -4.91 -1.03
C ARG A 311 -20.11 -3.71 -0.65
N SER A 312 -20.12 -3.28 0.63
CA SER A 312 -19.26 -2.18 1.04
C SER A 312 -17.77 -2.52 0.94
N LYS A 313 -17.40 -3.77 1.21
CA LYS A 313 -16.03 -4.26 1.02
C LYS A 313 -15.59 -4.14 -0.44
N LEU A 314 -16.43 -4.63 -1.36
CA LEU A 314 -16.15 -4.57 -2.80
C LEU A 314 -16.10 -3.13 -3.33
N ASP A 315 -17.05 -2.28 -2.91
CA ASP A 315 -17.07 -0.87 -3.31
C ASP A 315 -15.76 -0.16 -2.93
N ILE A 316 -15.25 -0.38 -1.69
CA ILE A 316 -13.99 0.22 -1.22
C ILE A 316 -12.79 -0.39 -1.95
N LEU A 317 -12.77 -1.71 -2.18
CA LEU A 317 -11.71 -2.36 -2.95
C LEU A 317 -11.57 -1.73 -4.34
N ARG A 318 -12.68 -1.52 -5.04
CA ARG A 318 -12.71 -0.87 -6.36
C ARG A 318 -12.17 0.56 -6.35
N LEU A 319 -12.41 1.31 -5.28
CA LEU A 319 -11.97 2.71 -5.14
C LEU A 319 -10.51 2.84 -4.76
N THR A 320 -10.02 1.94 -3.92
CA THR A 320 -8.70 2.05 -3.29
C THR A 320 -7.69 1.00 -3.80
N GLY A 321 -8.18 -0.07 -4.44
CA GLY A 321 -7.36 -1.23 -4.80
C GLY A 321 -6.90 -2.06 -3.60
N LYS A 322 -7.39 -1.73 -2.40
CA LYS A 322 -7.04 -2.38 -1.13
C LYS A 322 -8.29 -2.83 -0.39
N GLU A 323 -8.27 -4.05 0.16
CA GLU A 323 -9.37 -4.54 0.98
C GLU A 323 -9.49 -3.75 2.29
N PRO A 324 -10.69 -3.25 2.62
CA PRO A 324 -10.91 -2.70 3.95
C PRO A 324 -10.90 -3.82 4.99
N THR A 325 -10.34 -3.54 6.15
CA THR A 325 -10.13 -4.51 7.24
C THR A 325 -11.01 -4.22 8.45
N VAL A 326 -11.71 -3.09 8.46
CA VAL A 326 -12.49 -2.59 9.59
C VAL A 326 -13.92 -2.27 9.16
N LEU A 327 -14.88 -2.76 9.94
CA LEU A 327 -16.28 -2.36 9.85
C LEU A 327 -16.67 -1.48 11.06
N CYS A 328 -17.08 -0.25 10.82
CA CYS A 328 -17.76 0.54 11.82
C CYS A 328 -19.27 0.22 11.80
N TYR A 329 -19.81 -0.27 12.91
CA TYR A 329 -21.22 -0.58 12.99
C TYR A 329 -22.07 0.69 13.03
N PRO A 330 -23.07 0.87 12.14
CA PRO A 330 -23.99 1.98 12.23
C PRO A 330 -24.58 2.13 13.63
N ARG A 331 -24.50 3.33 14.21
CA ARG A 331 -24.90 3.65 15.60
C ARG A 331 -24.23 2.78 16.69
N GLY A 332 -23.18 2.02 16.33
CA GLY A 332 -22.51 1.07 17.22
C GLY A 332 -23.34 -0.19 17.51
N LEU A 333 -24.40 -0.46 16.74
CA LEU A 333 -25.32 -1.57 16.94
C LEU A 333 -24.88 -2.84 16.19
N ALA A 334 -24.67 -3.92 16.91
CA ALA A 334 -24.28 -5.22 16.38
C ALA A 334 -24.91 -6.34 17.20
N SER A 335 -25.59 -7.27 16.53
CA SER A 335 -26.13 -8.49 17.13
C SER A 335 -25.06 -9.58 17.27
N ASN A 336 -25.37 -10.67 17.95
CA ASN A 336 -24.49 -11.85 17.95
C ASN A 336 -24.22 -12.37 16.54
N THR A 337 -25.26 -12.40 15.68
CA THR A 337 -25.12 -12.76 14.27
C THR A 337 -24.12 -11.81 13.54
N THR A 338 -24.19 -10.51 13.80
CA THR A 338 -23.22 -9.55 13.23
C THR A 338 -21.79 -9.89 13.64
N LEU A 339 -21.57 -10.22 14.92
CA LEU A 339 -20.24 -10.56 15.44
C LEU A 339 -19.72 -11.91 14.91
N GLU A 340 -20.62 -12.85 14.65
CA GLU A 340 -20.27 -14.16 14.07
C GLU A 340 -19.90 -14.03 12.58
N LEU A 341 -20.57 -13.15 11.83
CA LEU A 341 -20.33 -12.92 10.41
C LEU A 341 -19.11 -12.04 10.12
N LEU A 342 -18.77 -11.13 11.05
CA LEU A 342 -17.71 -10.14 10.83
C LEU A 342 -16.39 -10.75 10.33
N PRO A 343 -15.85 -11.85 10.92
CA PRO A 343 -14.56 -12.41 10.51
C PRO A 343 -14.54 -12.95 9.07
N GLU A 344 -15.71 -13.16 8.44
CA GLU A 344 -15.77 -13.55 7.03
C GLU A 344 -15.38 -12.38 6.09
N TYR A 345 -15.43 -11.14 6.59
CA TYR A 345 -15.26 -9.92 5.79
C TYR A 345 -14.21 -8.95 6.32
N TYR A 346 -14.08 -8.82 7.65
CA TYR A 346 -13.26 -7.79 8.30
C TYR A 346 -12.52 -8.36 9.51
N SER A 347 -11.36 -7.79 9.83
CA SER A 347 -10.57 -8.15 11.02
C SER A 347 -11.07 -7.44 12.28
N PHE A 348 -11.65 -6.24 12.12
CA PHE A 348 -12.13 -5.43 13.24
C PHE A 348 -13.57 -5.00 13.05
N GLY A 349 -14.29 -4.95 14.17
CA GLY A 349 -15.58 -4.30 14.30
C GLY A 349 -15.53 -3.18 15.32
N VAL A 350 -16.00 -1.98 14.95
CA VAL A 350 -15.87 -0.79 15.76
C VAL A 350 -17.23 -0.32 16.26
N LYS A 351 -17.33 -0.08 17.56
CA LYS A 351 -18.53 0.41 18.24
C LYS A 351 -18.44 1.91 18.59
N MET A 352 -19.61 2.50 18.85
CA MET A 352 -19.69 3.76 19.61
C MET A 352 -19.42 3.47 21.09
N ASN A 353 -19.24 4.49 21.87
CA ASN A 353 -19.23 4.48 23.33
C ASN A 353 -18.27 3.47 23.98
N GLY A 354 -17.38 3.97 24.74
CA GLY A 354 -16.48 3.12 25.48
C GLY A 354 -15.37 3.89 26.15
N SER A 355 -14.37 3.14 26.42
CA SER A 355 -13.10 3.57 26.99
C SER A 355 -11.99 3.28 26.00
N VAL A 356 -10.77 3.51 26.44
CA VAL A 356 -9.57 3.12 25.71
C VAL A 356 -9.60 1.64 25.28
N TYR A 357 -9.19 1.39 24.04
CA TYR A 357 -8.96 0.04 23.55
C TYR A 357 -7.59 -0.47 24.00
N TYR A 358 -7.51 -1.74 24.33
CA TYR A 358 -6.28 -2.46 24.60
C TYR A 358 -6.18 -3.61 23.60
N THR A 359 -5.04 -3.74 22.94
CA THR A 359 -4.77 -4.89 22.05
C THR A 359 -4.86 -6.21 22.83
N GLY A 360 -5.31 -7.28 22.16
CA GLY A 360 -5.64 -8.56 22.82
C GLY A 360 -7.08 -8.63 23.36
N LYS A 361 -7.85 -7.52 23.32
CA LYS A 361 -9.30 -7.58 23.53
C LYS A 361 -9.99 -8.00 22.25
N ASP A 362 -11.26 -8.42 22.37
CA ASP A 362 -12.06 -8.86 21.20
C ASP A 362 -12.04 -7.79 20.10
N PRO A 363 -11.42 -8.06 18.95
CA PRO A 363 -11.30 -7.08 17.87
C PRO A 363 -12.64 -6.77 17.21
N ARG A 364 -13.67 -7.56 17.43
CA ARG A 364 -15.01 -7.38 16.87
C ARG A 364 -15.82 -6.29 17.58
N VAL A 365 -15.32 -5.77 18.69
CA VAL A 365 -16.02 -4.77 19.53
C VAL A 365 -15.09 -3.67 20.04
N VAL A 366 -14.23 -3.15 19.16
CA VAL A 366 -13.34 -2.02 19.49
C VAL A 366 -14.16 -0.82 19.91
N THR A 367 -13.86 -0.27 21.09
CA THR A 367 -14.55 0.89 21.67
C THR A 367 -13.82 2.18 21.37
N ARG A 368 -14.57 3.31 21.32
CA ARG A 368 -14.04 4.63 20.97
C ARG A 368 -14.46 5.71 21.93
N TYR A 369 -13.61 6.72 22.10
CA TYR A 369 -14.00 7.97 22.73
C TYR A 369 -14.78 8.84 21.75
N TYR A 370 -15.98 9.25 22.12
CA TYR A 370 -16.80 10.14 21.29
C TYR A 370 -16.34 11.59 21.45
N VAL A 371 -15.90 12.19 20.35
CA VAL A 371 -15.58 13.62 20.27
C VAL A 371 -16.78 14.36 19.68
N THR A 372 -17.31 15.30 20.43
CA THR A 372 -18.45 16.12 20.06
C THR A 372 -18.03 17.58 19.86
N ARG A 373 -18.95 18.41 19.35
CA ARG A 373 -18.73 19.85 19.20
C ARG A 373 -18.28 20.54 20.50
N GLY A 374 -18.67 20.02 21.66
CA GLY A 374 -18.28 20.55 22.96
C GLY A 374 -16.98 20.01 23.55
N THR A 375 -16.29 19.13 22.84
CA THR A 375 -15.07 18.50 23.35
C THR A 375 -13.89 19.46 23.23
N SER A 376 -13.51 20.09 24.32
CA SER A 376 -12.31 20.97 24.37
C SER A 376 -11.02 20.16 24.24
N VAL A 377 -9.92 20.85 23.87
CA VAL A 377 -8.57 20.26 23.83
C VAL A 377 -8.16 19.68 25.18
N GLU A 378 -8.53 20.32 26.29
CA GLU A 378 -8.27 19.80 27.63
C GLU A 378 -9.01 18.48 27.88
N SER A 379 -10.29 18.40 27.50
CA SER A 379 -11.09 17.17 27.60
C SER A 379 -10.49 16.05 26.74
N PHE A 380 -10.10 16.37 25.50
CA PHE A 380 -9.42 15.46 24.59
C PHE A 380 -8.09 14.93 25.19
N ALA A 381 -7.25 15.84 25.71
CA ALA A 381 -5.99 15.50 26.36
C ALA A 381 -6.19 14.59 27.59
N ASN A 382 -7.27 14.78 28.32
CA ASN A 382 -7.62 13.95 29.47
C ASN A 382 -8.09 12.55 29.06
N MET A 383 -8.75 12.39 27.88
CA MET A 383 -9.10 11.07 27.31
C MET A 383 -7.84 10.28 26.93
N LEU A 384 -6.84 10.93 26.36
CA LEU A 384 -5.56 10.30 25.99
C LEU A 384 -4.79 9.73 27.20
N LYS A 385 -4.92 10.36 28.38
CA LYS A 385 -4.22 9.97 29.61
C LYS A 385 -4.90 8.82 30.36
N LYS A 386 -6.21 8.60 30.16
CA LYS A 386 -6.96 7.50 30.79
C LYS A 386 -6.53 6.14 30.24
#